data_b958870702c8017ede354dec247a10cf
#
_entry.id   b958870702c8017ede354dec247a10cf
#
_cell.length_a   1.000
_cell.length_b   1.000
_cell.length_c   1.000
_cell.angle_alpha   90.00
_cell.angle_beta   90.00
_cell.angle_gamma   90.00
#
_symmetry.space_group_name_H-M   'P 1'
#
loop_
_entity.id
_entity.type
_entity.pdbx_description
1 polymer ?
#
loop_
_entity_poly.entity_id
_entity_poly.type
_entity_poly.pdbx_seq_one_letter_code
_entity_poly.pdbx_strand_id
1 'polypeptide(L)'
;MGLFSGSRPGNLGAVDGMLARCKTSPNCVSSQTDQHQDPSHYVEPLQAGSDPHLTWAALKRLLADMPRVNVVSDRDGYLYAEFSTPLMGFVDDVEFLQAGEFIHVRSASRLGRSDFGVNRARIEAIRTQLAAMASK
;
A
#
# COMPACT_ATOMS: atom_id res chain seq x y z
N MET A 1 -13.51 12.61 11.02
CA MET A 1 -12.40 11.76 11.50
C MET A 1 -12.95 10.64 12.37
N GLY A 2 -12.45 9.43 12.20
CA GLY A 2 -12.94 8.28 12.94
C GLY A 2 -12.38 8.20 14.36
N LEU A 3 -13.09 7.48 15.23
CA LEU A 3 -12.72 7.29 16.62
C LEU A 3 -11.34 6.63 16.79
N PHE A 4 -10.99 5.72 15.86
CA PHE A 4 -9.75 4.96 15.90
C PHE A 4 -8.82 5.31 14.75
N SER A 5 -8.81 6.58 14.31
CA SER A 5 -7.97 7.00 13.19
C SER A 5 -6.46 6.97 13.53
N GLY A 6 -6.10 7.25 14.78
CA GLY A 6 -4.70 7.33 15.19
C GLY A 6 -3.99 8.55 14.61
N SER A 7 -2.67 8.57 14.76
CA SER A 7 -1.82 9.65 14.24
C SER A 7 -1.07 9.16 13.00
N ARG A 8 -0.91 10.07 12.02
CA ARG A 8 -0.13 9.77 10.82
C ARG A 8 1.32 9.48 11.21
N PRO A 9 1.89 8.34 10.73
CA PRO A 9 3.27 7.99 11.07
C PRO A 9 4.28 9.02 10.58
N GLY A 10 5.38 9.15 11.30
CA GLY A 10 6.47 10.05 10.93
C GLY A 10 7.51 9.45 9.99
N ASN A 11 7.40 8.14 9.69
CA ASN A 11 8.38 7.43 8.88
C ASN A 11 7.90 7.14 7.46
N LEU A 12 6.92 7.89 6.98
CA LEU A 12 6.42 7.75 5.61
C LEU A 12 7.42 8.31 4.60
N GLY A 13 7.28 7.86 3.35
CA GLY A 13 8.13 8.27 2.26
C GLY A 13 9.24 7.26 1.99
N ALA A 14 9.91 7.44 0.84
CA ALA A 14 11.00 6.58 0.44
C ALA A 14 12.33 7.29 0.68
N VAL A 15 13.31 6.54 1.21
CA VAL A 15 14.67 7.02 1.38
C VAL A 15 15.59 6.03 0.67
N ASP A 16 16.34 6.51 -0.31
CA ASP A 16 17.24 5.68 -1.13
C ASP A 16 16.51 4.48 -1.75
N GLY A 17 15.30 4.74 -2.27
CA GLY A 17 14.50 3.70 -2.92
C GLY A 17 13.83 2.72 -1.97
N MET A 18 13.84 2.99 -0.67
CA MET A 18 13.28 2.07 0.33
C MET A 18 12.18 2.74 1.15
N LEU A 19 11.05 2.05 1.25
CA LEU A 19 10.00 2.39 2.20
C LEU A 19 10.42 1.93 3.60
N ALA A 20 9.76 2.43 4.63
CA ALA A 20 10.05 2.03 5.99
C ALA A 20 9.78 0.54 6.17
N ARG A 21 10.56 -0.12 7.02
CA ARG A 21 10.35 -1.54 7.33
C ARG A 21 9.09 -1.70 8.17
N CYS A 22 8.48 -2.88 8.05
CA CYS A 22 7.42 -3.27 8.98
C CYS A 22 8.00 -3.46 10.37
N LYS A 23 7.22 -3.10 11.39
CA LYS A 23 7.53 -3.47 12.76
C LYS A 23 7.31 -4.97 12.96
N THR A 24 7.60 -5.48 14.14
CA THR A 24 7.46 -6.91 14.40
C THR A 24 6.01 -7.38 14.50
N SER A 25 5.07 -6.47 14.79
CA SER A 25 3.65 -6.82 14.87
C SER A 25 3.11 -7.25 13.49
N PRO A 26 2.12 -8.17 13.43
CA PRO A 26 1.69 -8.77 12.17
C PRO A 26 0.78 -7.90 11.30
N ASN A 27 0.54 -6.66 11.66
CA ASN A 27 -0.39 -5.76 10.96
C ASN A 27 0.29 -4.88 9.90
N CYS A 28 1.27 -5.43 9.21
CA CYS A 28 2.02 -4.72 8.17
C CYS A 28 2.54 -5.72 7.14
N VAL A 29 2.45 -5.35 5.86
CA VAL A 29 3.11 -6.09 4.78
C VAL A 29 3.90 -5.12 3.92
N SER A 30 4.99 -5.61 3.33
CA SER A 30 5.85 -4.83 2.45
C SER A 30 6.49 -5.73 1.40
N SER A 31 6.54 -5.24 0.16
CA SER A 31 7.21 -5.97 -0.91
C SER A 31 8.74 -5.86 -0.84
N GLN A 32 9.26 -5.01 0.05
CA GLN A 32 10.69 -4.85 0.25
C GLN A 32 11.20 -5.62 1.47
N THR A 33 10.34 -6.37 2.13
CA THR A 33 10.70 -7.33 3.17
C THR A 33 11.36 -8.56 2.53
N ASP A 34 12.31 -9.18 3.22
CA ASP A 34 12.94 -10.42 2.75
C ASP A 34 11.93 -11.57 2.86
N GLN A 35 11.50 -12.11 1.71
CA GLN A 35 10.48 -13.14 1.67
C GLN A 35 10.92 -14.47 2.30
N HIS A 36 12.22 -14.71 2.40
CA HIS A 36 12.76 -15.95 2.97
C HIS A 36 12.93 -15.87 4.47
N GLN A 37 13.35 -14.70 4.98
CA GLN A 37 13.57 -14.50 6.42
C GLN A 37 12.33 -14.04 7.15
N ASP A 38 11.43 -13.32 6.48
CA ASP A 38 10.24 -12.76 7.11
C ASP A 38 9.02 -12.87 6.19
N PRO A 39 8.57 -14.11 5.89
CA PRO A 39 7.45 -14.30 4.98
C PRO A 39 6.13 -13.72 5.49
N SER A 40 5.97 -13.57 6.80
CA SER A 40 4.72 -13.04 7.36
C SER A 40 4.50 -11.56 7.02
N HIS A 41 5.58 -10.81 6.81
CA HIS A 41 5.51 -9.39 6.43
C HIS A 41 5.75 -9.16 4.93
N TYR A 42 6.03 -10.21 4.18
CA TYR A 42 6.30 -10.07 2.75
C TYR A 42 5.00 -10.16 1.93
N VAL A 43 4.90 -9.30 0.94
CA VAL A 43 3.90 -9.38 -0.13
C VAL A 43 4.61 -9.10 -1.45
N GLU A 44 4.20 -9.76 -2.53
CA GLU A 44 4.82 -9.51 -3.83
C GLU A 44 4.55 -8.07 -4.27
N PRO A 45 5.53 -7.42 -4.93
CA PRO A 45 5.28 -6.11 -5.52
C PRO A 45 4.25 -6.22 -6.65
N LEU A 46 3.65 -5.11 -7.01
CA LEU A 46 2.79 -5.06 -8.18
C LEU A 46 3.63 -5.03 -9.43
N GLN A 47 3.12 -5.61 -10.51
CA GLN A 47 3.78 -5.56 -11.82
C GLN A 47 3.48 -4.22 -12.49
N ALA A 48 4.51 -3.55 -12.97
CA ALA A 48 4.33 -2.30 -13.69
C ALA A 48 3.96 -2.51 -15.17
N GLY A 49 4.10 -3.74 -15.66
CA GLY A 49 3.73 -4.10 -17.02
C GLY A 49 4.69 -3.58 -18.07
N SER A 50 4.29 -3.70 -19.33
CA SER A 50 5.10 -3.27 -20.47
C SER A 50 5.18 -1.75 -20.59
N ASP A 51 4.21 -1.03 -20.03
CA ASP A 51 4.21 0.43 -19.99
C ASP A 51 4.00 0.90 -18.55
N PRO A 52 5.11 1.10 -17.80
CA PRO A 52 5.01 1.49 -16.39
C PRO A 52 4.26 2.80 -16.15
N HIS A 53 4.33 3.74 -17.08
CA HIS A 53 3.62 5.02 -16.92
C HIS A 53 2.11 4.84 -17.00
N LEU A 54 1.63 3.98 -17.90
CA LEU A 54 0.21 3.69 -17.99
C LEU A 54 -0.29 2.94 -16.76
N THR A 55 0.48 2.00 -16.27
CA THR A 55 0.13 1.25 -15.07
C THR A 55 0.08 2.17 -13.85
N TRP A 56 1.04 3.07 -13.72
CA TRP A 56 1.06 4.06 -12.63
C TRP A 56 -0.17 4.95 -12.67
N ALA A 57 -0.52 5.45 -13.86
CA ALA A 57 -1.72 6.27 -14.04
C ALA A 57 -2.99 5.48 -13.69
N ALA A 58 -3.04 4.20 -14.06
CA ALA A 58 -4.17 3.33 -13.72
C ALA A 58 -4.29 3.14 -12.21
N LEU A 59 -3.16 2.96 -11.53
CA LEU A 59 -3.16 2.84 -10.06
C LEU A 59 -3.71 4.10 -9.40
N LYS A 60 -3.28 5.28 -9.86
CA LYS A 60 -3.79 6.55 -9.32
C LYS A 60 -5.30 6.67 -9.51
N ARG A 61 -5.78 6.29 -10.70
CA ARG A 61 -7.21 6.33 -11.01
C ARG A 61 -8.00 5.35 -10.14
N LEU A 62 -7.46 4.15 -9.95
CA LEU A 62 -8.07 3.15 -9.08
C LEU A 62 -8.23 3.66 -7.65
N LEU A 63 -7.16 4.23 -7.09
CA LEU A 63 -7.20 4.77 -5.73
C LEU A 63 -8.19 5.92 -5.59
N ALA A 64 -8.25 6.78 -6.61
CA ALA A 64 -9.17 7.92 -6.60
C ALA A 64 -10.64 7.48 -6.60
N ASP A 65 -10.94 6.32 -7.19
CA ASP A 65 -12.30 5.81 -7.30
C ASP A 65 -12.72 4.92 -6.13
N MET A 66 -11.78 4.52 -5.27
CA MET A 66 -12.10 3.63 -4.15
C MET A 66 -12.74 4.41 -3.00
N PRO A 67 -13.80 3.86 -2.39
CA PRO A 67 -14.42 4.52 -1.24
C PRO A 67 -13.49 4.50 -0.02
N ARG A 68 -13.56 5.54 0.76
CA ARG A 68 -12.80 5.69 2.01
C ARG A 68 -11.29 5.61 1.82
N VAL A 69 -10.82 5.98 0.62
CA VAL A 69 -9.39 6.10 0.32
C VAL A 69 -9.09 7.56 0.06
N ASN A 70 -8.10 8.09 0.77
CA ASN A 70 -7.63 9.46 0.63
C ASN A 70 -6.18 9.45 0.19
N VAL A 71 -5.92 9.89 -1.05
CA VAL A 71 -4.56 10.02 -1.56
C VAL A 71 -3.97 11.31 -0.99
N VAL A 72 -2.96 11.17 -0.16
CA VAL A 72 -2.34 12.29 0.55
C VAL A 72 -1.15 12.85 -0.21
N SER A 73 -0.31 11.96 -0.78
CA SER A 73 0.88 12.36 -1.53
C SER A 73 0.91 11.67 -2.88
N ASP A 74 1.27 12.43 -3.91
CA ASP A 74 1.42 11.96 -5.28
C ASP A 74 2.57 12.76 -5.90
N ARG A 75 3.77 12.15 -5.95
CA ARG A 75 4.97 12.84 -6.44
C ARG A 75 6.04 11.83 -6.87
N ASP A 76 6.69 12.13 -7.99
CA ASP A 76 7.93 11.46 -8.43
C ASP A 76 7.97 9.94 -8.22
N GLY A 77 6.90 9.24 -8.65
CA GLY A 77 6.84 7.79 -8.53
C GLY A 77 6.54 7.29 -7.12
N TYR A 78 6.00 8.14 -6.27
CA TYR A 78 5.60 7.80 -4.92
C TYR A 78 4.15 8.21 -4.67
N LEU A 79 3.37 7.28 -4.11
CA LEU A 79 1.99 7.53 -3.67
C LEU A 79 1.84 7.13 -2.22
N TYR A 80 1.15 7.96 -1.46
CA TYR A 80 0.74 7.61 -0.11
C TYR A 80 -0.77 7.84 0.01
N ALA A 81 -1.47 6.83 0.48
CA ALA A 81 -2.92 6.89 0.67
C ALA A 81 -3.31 6.37 2.05
N GLU A 82 -4.36 6.95 2.60
CA GLU A 82 -4.98 6.52 3.85
C GLU A 82 -6.25 5.76 3.51
N PHE A 83 -6.34 4.52 4.01
CA PHE A 83 -7.52 3.66 3.85
C PHE A 83 -8.23 3.60 5.19
N SER A 84 -9.51 3.96 5.22
CA SER A 84 -10.29 4.04 6.46
C SER A 84 -11.39 3.00 6.49
N THR A 85 -11.66 2.42 7.68
CA THR A 85 -12.79 1.52 7.85
C THR A 85 -14.09 2.31 7.98
N PRO A 86 -15.24 1.73 7.54
CA PRO A 86 -16.49 2.49 7.46
C PRO A 86 -17.03 2.99 8.80
N LEU A 87 -16.97 2.17 9.83
CA LEU A 87 -17.63 2.47 11.11
C LEU A 87 -16.70 3.08 12.14
N MET A 88 -15.60 2.37 12.43
CA MET A 88 -14.72 2.74 13.53
C MET A 88 -13.67 3.76 13.12
N GLY A 89 -13.43 3.93 11.83
CA GLY A 89 -12.45 4.86 11.33
C GLY A 89 -11.01 4.45 11.57
N PHE A 90 -10.73 3.15 11.67
CA PHE A 90 -9.34 2.67 11.66
C PHE A 90 -8.70 3.09 10.35
N VAL A 91 -7.45 3.55 10.44
CA VAL A 91 -6.72 3.99 9.26
C VAL A 91 -5.53 3.08 9.04
N ASP A 92 -5.37 2.64 7.79
CA ASP A 92 -4.18 1.94 7.35
C ASP A 92 -3.44 2.86 6.39
N ASP A 93 -2.13 2.93 6.56
CA ASP A 93 -1.26 3.74 5.72
C ASP A 93 -0.68 2.86 4.63
N VAL A 94 -0.92 3.25 3.38
CA VAL A 94 -0.55 2.45 2.21
C VAL A 94 0.34 3.29 1.31
N GLU A 95 1.52 2.76 0.99
CA GLU A 95 2.49 3.44 0.16
C GLU A 95 2.82 2.62 -1.07
N PHE A 96 3.05 3.32 -2.19
CA PHE A 96 3.43 2.71 -3.47
C PHE A 96 4.65 3.45 -4.00
N LEU A 97 5.63 2.68 -4.47
CA LEU A 97 6.88 3.24 -4.99
C LEU A 97 7.20 2.59 -6.32
N GLN A 98 7.23 3.38 -7.38
CA GLN A 98 7.57 2.91 -8.71
C GLN A 98 9.06 2.59 -8.80
N ALA A 99 9.39 1.40 -9.28
CA ALA A 99 10.77 0.93 -9.36
C ALA A 99 10.94 0.02 -10.58
N GLY A 100 11.10 0.63 -11.76
CA GLY A 100 11.29 -0.10 -13.01
C GLY A 100 10.09 -0.99 -13.35
N GLU A 101 10.30 -2.31 -13.36
CA GLU A 101 9.29 -3.31 -13.70
C GLU A 101 8.26 -3.50 -12.59
N PHE A 102 8.51 -2.96 -11.40
CA PHE A 102 7.68 -3.22 -10.23
C PHE A 102 7.18 -1.93 -9.62
N ILE A 103 6.08 -2.06 -8.89
CA ILE A 103 5.61 -1.04 -7.95
C ILE A 103 5.72 -1.67 -6.58
N HIS A 104 6.64 -1.20 -5.77
CA HIS A 104 6.78 -1.67 -4.40
C HIS A 104 5.63 -1.12 -3.56
N VAL A 105 5.21 -1.90 -2.57
CA VAL A 105 4.07 -1.56 -1.74
C VAL A 105 4.38 -1.79 -0.28
N ARG A 106 3.75 -0.99 0.57
CA ARG A 106 3.74 -1.19 2.01
C ARG A 106 2.35 -0.82 2.51
N SER A 107 1.73 -1.70 3.28
CA SER A 107 0.42 -1.44 3.86
C SER A 107 0.47 -1.81 5.33
N ALA A 108 0.17 -0.85 6.20
CA ALA A 108 0.34 -1.01 7.64
C ALA A 108 -0.80 -0.34 8.40
N SER A 109 -1.28 -1.03 9.43
CA SER A 109 -2.28 -0.48 10.34
C SER A 109 -1.62 0.47 11.32
N ARG A 110 -2.27 1.61 11.60
CA ARG A 110 -1.79 2.58 12.59
C ARG A 110 -1.91 2.06 14.00
N LEU A 111 -3.01 1.38 14.28
CA LEU A 111 -3.35 0.94 15.62
C LEU A 111 -3.53 -0.57 15.63
N GLY A 112 -3.40 -1.15 16.83
CA GLY A 112 -3.59 -2.58 17.03
C GLY A 112 -2.35 -3.39 16.70
N ARG A 113 -2.44 -4.71 16.95
CA ARG A 113 -1.34 -5.64 16.71
C ARG A 113 -1.64 -6.58 15.55
N SER A 114 -2.89 -7.04 15.44
CA SER A 114 -3.30 -7.95 14.38
C SER A 114 -4.34 -7.27 13.50
N ASP A 115 -4.20 -7.47 12.19
CA ASP A 115 -5.15 -6.96 11.21
C ASP A 115 -5.99 -8.08 10.59
N PHE A 116 -5.83 -9.31 11.06
CA PHE A 116 -6.51 -10.50 10.51
C PHE A 116 -6.26 -10.66 9.00
N GLY A 117 -5.09 -10.26 8.52
CA GLY A 117 -4.74 -10.36 7.11
C GLY A 117 -5.30 -9.25 6.22
N VAL A 118 -5.85 -8.19 6.80
CA VAL A 118 -6.49 -7.11 6.03
C VAL A 118 -5.49 -6.39 5.12
N ASN A 119 -4.27 -6.10 5.61
CA ASN A 119 -3.28 -5.39 4.80
C ASN A 119 -2.84 -6.22 3.60
N ARG A 120 -2.60 -7.51 3.78
CA ARG A 120 -2.27 -8.42 2.67
C ARG A 120 -3.42 -8.51 1.66
N ALA A 121 -4.64 -8.71 2.17
CA ALA A 121 -5.82 -8.82 1.31
C ALA A 121 -6.04 -7.55 0.50
N ARG A 122 -5.75 -6.38 1.08
CA ARG A 122 -5.86 -5.10 0.39
C ARG A 122 -4.94 -5.05 -0.83
N ILE A 123 -3.68 -5.43 -0.66
CA ILE A 123 -2.72 -5.41 -1.76
C ILE A 123 -3.13 -6.41 -2.85
N GLU A 124 -3.63 -7.60 -2.47
CA GLU A 124 -4.08 -8.58 -3.45
C GLU A 124 -5.31 -8.10 -4.22
N ALA A 125 -6.23 -7.40 -3.55
CA ALA A 125 -7.39 -6.80 -4.22
C ALA A 125 -6.96 -5.72 -5.22
N ILE A 126 -6.03 -4.87 -4.84
CA ILE A 126 -5.47 -3.84 -5.73
C ILE A 126 -4.79 -4.50 -6.92
N ARG A 127 -3.99 -5.54 -6.68
CA ARG A 127 -3.32 -6.30 -7.75
C ARG A 127 -4.33 -6.82 -8.78
N THR A 128 -5.40 -7.43 -8.31
CA THR A 128 -6.43 -8.00 -9.18
C THR A 128 -7.15 -6.91 -9.98
N GLN A 129 -7.52 -5.82 -9.33
CA GLN A 129 -8.22 -4.72 -10.00
C GLN A 129 -7.32 -4.01 -11.01
N LEU A 130 -6.05 -3.83 -10.67
CA LEU A 130 -5.10 -3.19 -11.58
C LEU A 130 -4.86 -4.06 -12.82
N ALA A 131 -4.75 -5.37 -12.66
CA ALA A 131 -4.61 -6.30 -13.77
C ALA A 131 -5.83 -6.27 -14.69
N ALA A 132 -7.03 -6.17 -14.12
CA ALA A 132 -8.27 -6.07 -14.90
C ALA A 132 -8.31 -4.78 -15.73
N MET A 133 -7.80 -3.68 -15.20
CA MET A 133 -7.72 -2.42 -15.94
C MET A 133 -6.73 -2.49 -17.09
N ALA A 134 -5.62 -3.20 -16.88
CA ALA A 134 -4.57 -3.32 -17.91
C ALA A 134 -4.98 -4.22 -19.08
N SER A 135 -5.96 -5.12 -18.88
CA SER A 135 -6.39 -6.06 -19.92
C SER A 135 -7.48 -5.52 -20.83
N LYS A 136 -7.93 -4.30 -20.60
CA LYS A 136 -8.97 -3.65 -21.41
C LYS A 136 -8.41 -2.81 -22.55
#